data_97affae998f3fa607036510a9040dd5f
#
_entry.id   97affae998f3fa607036510a9040dd5f
#
_cell.length_a   1.000
_cell.length_b   1.000
_cell.length_c   1.000
_cell.angle_alpha   90.00
_cell.angle_beta   90.00
_cell.angle_gamma   90.00
#
_symmetry.space_group_name_H-M   'P 1'
#
loop_
_entity.id
_entity.type
_entity.pdbx_description
1 polymer ?
#
loop_
_entity_poly.entity_id
_entity_poly.type
_entity_poly.pdbx_seq_one_letter_code
_entity_poly.pdbx_strand_id
1 'polypeptide(L)' 'MDEIVNKLESTGCEVNIRNCGGVYDTIIRVKYGFDAHDLGWVYLKDGKILLIHIKDENFPDIDSFISKLKELKK' A
#
# COMPACT_ATOMS: atom_id res chain seq x y z
N MET A 1 -2.51 -0.40 12.11
CA MET A 1 -2.94 0.07 10.79
C MET A 1 -2.69 1.56 10.56
N ASP A 2 -2.98 2.41 11.52
CA ASP A 2 -2.75 3.85 11.35
C ASP A 2 -1.28 4.18 11.07
N GLU A 3 -0.37 3.45 11.70
CA GLU A 3 1.06 3.64 11.49
C GLU A 3 1.47 3.34 10.04
N ILE A 4 0.89 2.29 9.46
CA ILE A 4 1.14 1.92 8.06
C ILE A 4 0.62 3.01 7.14
N VAL A 5 -0.60 3.48 7.40
CA VAL A 5 -1.22 4.54 6.59
C VAL A 5 -0.39 5.82 6.66
N ASN A 6 0.06 6.18 7.86
CA ASN A 6 0.88 7.38 8.03
C ASN A 6 2.19 7.27 7.26
N LYS A 7 2.83 6.11 7.28
CA LYS A 7 4.07 5.89 6.52
C LYS A 7 3.82 6.00 5.02
N LEU A 8 2.72 5.45 4.54
CA LEU A 8 2.38 5.52 3.12
C LEU A 8 2.06 6.94 2.69
N GLU A 9 1.30 7.67 3.50
CA GLU A 9 0.97 9.05 3.21
C GLU A 9 2.20 9.95 3.21
N SER A 10 3.22 9.62 4.00
CA SER A 10 4.46 10.39 4.05
C SER A 10 5.23 10.36 2.74
N THR A 11 4.92 9.43 1.85
CA THR A 11 5.53 9.36 0.52
C THR A 11 4.93 10.39 -0.44
N GLY A 12 3.84 11.04 -0.04
CA GLY A 12 3.13 11.99 -0.90
C GLY A 12 2.10 11.34 -1.81
N CYS A 13 1.89 10.04 -1.68
CA CYS A 13 0.89 9.32 -2.45
C CYS A 13 -0.48 9.40 -1.79
N GLU A 14 -1.52 9.25 -2.59
CA GLU A 14 -2.88 9.14 -2.09
C GLU A 14 -3.11 7.71 -1.60
N VAL A 15 -3.70 7.56 -0.42
CA VAL A 15 -3.94 6.27 0.20
C VAL A 15 -5.43 6.05 0.37
N ASN A 16 -5.93 4.95 -0.17
CA ASN A 16 -7.34 4.58 -0.07
C ASN A 16 -7.45 3.26 0.68
N ILE A 17 -8.31 3.22 1.69
CA ILE A 17 -8.49 2.03 2.52
C ILE A 17 -9.87 1.44 2.22
N ARG A 18 -9.92 0.14 1.98
CA ARG A 18 -11.16 -0.57 1.73
C ARG A 18 -11.25 -1.80 2.61
N ASN A 19 -12.38 -1.94 3.29
CA ASN A 19 -12.67 -3.13 4.09
C ASN A 19 -13.34 -4.17 3.21
N CYS A 20 -12.95 -5.44 3.39
CA CYS A 20 -13.55 -6.53 2.63
C CYS A 20 -13.56 -7.80 3.49
N GLY A 21 -14.31 -8.79 3.05
CA GLY A 21 -14.34 -10.08 3.75
C GLY A 21 -13.54 -11.11 2.98
N GLY A 22 -13.22 -12.22 3.63
CA GLY A 22 -12.52 -13.35 3.00
C GLY A 22 -11.12 -13.55 3.55
N VAL A 23 -10.17 -13.86 2.66
CA VAL A 23 -8.79 -14.15 3.05
C VAL A 23 -8.14 -12.96 3.77
N TYR A 24 -8.47 -11.75 3.35
CA TYR A 24 -8.00 -10.53 4.00
C TYR A 24 -9.20 -9.63 4.26
N ASP A 25 -9.12 -8.84 5.32
CA ASP A 25 -10.20 -7.94 5.72
C ASP A 25 -9.99 -6.49 5.31
N THR A 26 -8.78 -6.13 4.93
CA THR A 26 -8.45 -4.75 4.55
C THR A 26 -7.52 -4.72 3.36
N ILE A 27 -7.81 -3.84 2.41
CA ILE A 27 -6.93 -3.56 1.28
C ILE A 27 -6.61 -2.08 1.33
N ILE A 28 -5.31 -1.75 1.31
CA ILE A 28 -4.84 -0.37 1.22
C ILE A 28 -4.31 -0.18 -0.20
N ARG A 29 -4.91 0.74 -0.93
CA ARG A 29 -4.48 1.05 -2.31
C ARG A 29 -3.73 2.38 -2.29
N VAL A 30 -2.61 2.41 -2.98
CA VAL A 30 -1.73 3.57 -3.03
C VAL A 30 -1.60 4.03 -4.48
N LYS A 31 -1.78 5.32 -4.71
CA LYS A 31 -1.62 5.90 -6.06
C LYS A 31 -1.11 7.33 -5.95
N TYR A 32 -0.58 7.86 -7.04
CA TYR A 32 -0.29 9.28 -7.12
C TYR A 32 -1.62 10.03 -7.31
N GLY A 33 -1.74 11.19 -6.70
CA GLY A 33 -3.00 11.92 -6.72
C GLY A 33 -3.51 12.28 -8.11
N PHE A 34 -2.63 12.39 -9.08
CA PHE A 34 -2.99 12.73 -10.46
C PHE A 34 -3.15 11.49 -11.36
N ASP A 35 -2.83 10.31 -10.86
CA ASP A 35 -2.96 9.08 -11.64
C ASP A 35 -4.33 8.45 -11.48
N ALA A 36 -4.84 7.88 -12.57
CA ALA A 36 -6.12 7.18 -12.55
C ALA A 36 -5.99 5.74 -12.05
N HIS A 37 -4.76 5.22 -11.98
CA HIS A 37 -4.50 3.82 -11.64
C HIS A 37 -3.78 3.70 -10.31
N ASP A 38 -4.11 2.64 -9.56
CA ASP A 38 -3.41 2.33 -8.33
C ASP A 38 -1.97 1.92 -8.62
N LEU A 39 -1.05 2.44 -7.83
CA LEU A 39 0.37 2.14 -7.98
C LEU A 39 0.72 0.83 -7.27
N GLY A 40 0.18 0.64 -6.07
CA GLY A 40 0.47 -0.54 -5.29
C GLY A 40 -0.63 -0.87 -4.30
N TRP A 41 -0.54 -2.06 -3.73
CA TRP A 41 -1.56 -2.60 -2.83
C TRP A 41 -0.93 -3.26 -1.62
N VAL A 42 -1.58 -3.08 -0.45
CA VAL A 42 -1.21 -3.77 0.77
C VAL A 42 -2.45 -4.50 1.28
N TYR A 43 -2.33 -5.80 1.49
CA TYR A 43 -3.44 -6.63 2.00
C TYR A 43 -3.16 -7.01 3.45
N LEU A 44 -4.18 -6.80 4.30
CA LEU A 44 -4.06 -7.06 5.73
C LEU A 44 -5.15 -7.99 6.23
N LYS A 45 -4.84 -8.71 7.31
CA LYS A 45 -5.79 -9.54 8.05
C LYS A 45 -5.51 -9.37 9.52
N ASP A 46 -6.53 -8.93 10.28
CA ASP A 46 -6.41 -8.68 11.74
C ASP A 46 -5.24 -7.76 12.08
N GLY A 47 -5.03 -6.73 11.26
CA GLY A 47 -3.94 -5.77 11.46
C GLY A 47 -2.57 -6.24 11.03
N LYS A 48 -2.47 -7.45 10.50
CA LYS A 48 -1.19 -8.01 10.04
C LYS A 48 -1.12 -7.96 8.52
N ILE A 49 0.06 -7.63 8.01
CA ILE A 49 0.30 -7.58 6.56
C ILE A 49 0.44 -8.99 6.02
N LEU A 50 -0.39 -9.32 5.03
CA LEU A 50 -0.33 -10.62 4.35
C LEU A 50 0.45 -10.53 3.05
N LEU A 51 0.28 -9.43 2.31
CA LEU A 51 0.88 -9.28 1.00
C LEU A 51 1.05 -7.80 0.69
N ILE A 52 2.19 -7.45 0.10
CA ILE A 52 2.47 -6.11 -0.39
C ILE A 52 3.00 -6.25 -1.81
N HIS A 53 2.40 -5.53 -2.75
CA HIS A 53 2.92 -5.59 -4.12
C HIS A 53 2.72 -4.28 -4.89
N ILE A 54 3.59 -4.07 -5.87
CA ILE A 54 3.48 -3.00 -6.87
C ILE A 54 3.53 -3.72 -8.21
N LYS A 55 2.42 -3.68 -8.97
CA LYS A 55 2.30 -4.40 -10.24
C LYS A 55 2.62 -5.89 -10.02
N ASP A 56 3.69 -6.39 -10.62
CA ASP A 56 4.07 -7.80 -10.54
C ASP A 56 5.12 -8.07 -9.46
N GLU A 57 5.55 -7.05 -8.73
CA GLU A 57 6.62 -7.19 -7.75
C GLU A 57 6.08 -7.23 -6.33
N ASN A 58 6.46 -8.27 -5.59
CA ASN A 58 6.07 -8.43 -4.19
C ASN A 58 7.17 -7.94 -3.27
N PHE A 59 6.79 -7.41 -2.11
CA PHE A 59 7.74 -6.87 -1.13
C PHE A 59 7.60 -7.60 0.20
N PRO A 60 8.74 -7.82 0.90
CA PRO A 60 8.71 -8.55 2.17
C PRO A 60 8.20 -7.72 3.34
N ASP A 61 8.30 -6.39 3.26
CA ASP A 61 7.88 -5.51 4.34
C ASP A 61 7.49 -4.13 3.81
N ILE A 62 6.91 -3.33 4.71
CA ILE A 62 6.40 -2.01 4.34
C ILE A 62 7.52 -1.03 4.01
N ASP A 63 8.67 -1.16 4.66
CA ASP A 63 9.79 -0.25 4.42
C ASP A 63 10.36 -0.40 3.02
N SER A 64 10.46 -1.64 2.53
CA SER A 64 10.87 -1.91 1.15
C SER A 64 9.87 -1.33 0.16
N PHE A 65 8.60 -1.47 0.45
CA PHE A 65 7.52 -0.92 -0.36
C PHE A 65 7.62 0.61 -0.44
N ILE A 66 7.83 1.26 0.69
CA ILE A 66 7.95 2.71 0.77
C ILE A 66 9.18 3.19 0.00
N SER A 67 10.29 2.49 0.11
CA SER A 67 11.50 2.82 -0.65
C SER A 67 11.24 2.77 -2.15
N LYS A 68 10.51 1.77 -2.60
CA LYS A 68 10.16 1.65 -4.02
C LYS A 68 9.22 2.77 -4.46
N LEU A 69 8.24 3.13 -3.62
CA LEU A 69 7.34 4.23 -3.93
C LEU A 69 8.10 5.54 -4.09
N LYS A 70 9.05 5.82 -3.22
CA LYS A 70 9.87 7.03 -3.31
C LYS A 70 10.72 7.04 -4.57
N GLU A 71 11.22 5.89 -4.97
CA GLU A 71 12.00 5.75 -6.19
C GLU A 71 11.14 6.01 -7.43
N LEU A 72 9.93 5.46 -7.45
CA LEU A 72 9.00 5.64 -8.58
C LEU A 72 8.48 7.05 -8.70
N LYS A 73 8.41 7.76 -7.58
CA LYS A 73 7.87 9.12 -7.55
C LYS A 73 8.79 10.13 -8.23
N LYS A 74 10.05 9.82 -8.35
CA LYS A 74 10.99 10.71 -9.05
C LYS A 74 10.66 10.81 -10.56
#